data_8f43fff89510b2c4ed8f6f6f07352a4a
#
_entry.id   8f43fff89510b2c4ed8f6f6f07352a4a
#
_cell.length_a   1.000
_cell.length_b   1.000
_cell.length_c   1.000
_cell.angle_alpha   90.00
_cell.angle_beta   90.00
_cell.angle_gamma   90.00
#
_symmetry.space_group_name_H-M   'P 1'
#
loop_
_entity.id
_entity.type
_entity.pdbx_description
1 polymer ?
#
loop_
_entity_poly.entity_id
_entity_poly.type
_entity_poly.pdbx_seq_one_letter_code
_entity_poly.pdbx_strand_id
1 'polypeptide(L)'
;MVLSGPVEEVVSVAWSPDGGLLAYLVSPGGSICAELHVVRPDGSDHAVVAGQDPRATVFAGGWTGPGHYVCSIAPGDGPDADIVLVDAATSGHRTLATGGFLSVTAVSADERFVLARRGPRGYRHIVVIDVVTGEQRRALPRDAPGGIASEDGRFGPDGRSLYVRASLPGAPFADRAGLVAIPLSQAGVPGEGSVVLRRPDADLDGYALRTDGTVLAVWNVDGITELLVHAAGDGAVLRRIDLPEPVMPGWSLSADGDTMVAELTGPRAPRGLWTVPVTGAGGPAPLPSAPPRPDPALSVVPVRHDYVAPDGLPLSGWLYVPKGVRGPNRTVVSFHGGPEGQERPSWSPVAQSLVAAGFTVFAPNVRGSGGFGRAFTCADDGPARELSFADVRTTVAALVDSGIATPGRIGAHGWSYGGYLTLVALTRWPDLFAAGVTLAGMSDLRTFFAGTEPWMAAASVTEYGDPVADRDLLATLSPMTDLHRLTSPVLLAHGDRDTNVPVAESVQAHQELQALGAPSELLLLPGEGHTVVGRDHLVELSERVAAWFDRWL
;
A
#
# COMPACT_ATOMS: atom_id res chain seq x y z
N MET A 1 10.74 -23.51 -10.28
CA MET A 1 10.79 -23.71 -8.81
C MET A 1 9.56 -23.07 -8.21
N VAL A 2 8.84 -23.74 -7.34
CA VAL A 2 7.74 -23.19 -6.54
C VAL A 2 8.34 -22.81 -5.19
N LEU A 3 8.27 -21.54 -4.80
CA LEU A 3 8.88 -21.02 -3.57
C LEU A 3 7.91 -21.02 -2.38
N SER A 4 6.62 -21.24 -2.63
CA SER A 4 5.58 -21.19 -1.60
C SER A 4 4.51 -22.26 -1.82
N GLY A 5 3.70 -22.51 -0.79
CA GLY A 5 2.51 -23.36 -0.88
C GLY A 5 1.33 -22.65 -1.57
N PRO A 6 0.19 -23.35 -1.76
CA PRO A 6 -0.95 -22.83 -2.51
C PRO A 6 -1.69 -21.66 -1.82
N VAL A 7 -1.44 -21.43 -0.52
CA VAL A 7 -2.05 -20.36 0.30
C VAL A 7 -1.01 -19.47 0.97
N GLU A 8 0.19 -19.43 0.41
CA GLU A 8 1.28 -18.59 0.92
C GLU A 8 1.59 -17.49 -0.08
N GLU A 9 1.78 -16.28 0.40
CA GLU A 9 2.13 -15.13 -0.41
C GLU A 9 3.64 -14.88 -0.33
N VAL A 10 4.31 -14.82 -1.49
CA VAL A 10 5.69 -14.33 -1.59
C VAL A 10 5.63 -12.81 -1.73
N VAL A 11 6.02 -12.10 -0.66
CA VAL A 11 5.91 -10.63 -0.60
C VAL A 11 7.17 -9.89 -1.08
N SER A 12 8.30 -10.59 -1.14
CA SER A 12 9.57 -9.99 -1.59
C SER A 12 10.53 -11.07 -2.07
N VAL A 13 11.36 -10.75 -3.06
CA VAL A 13 12.47 -11.60 -3.53
C VAL A 13 13.70 -10.74 -3.81
N ALA A 14 14.90 -11.28 -3.49
CA ALA A 14 16.17 -10.60 -3.73
C ALA A 14 17.30 -11.60 -4.02
N TRP A 15 17.99 -11.43 -5.14
CA TRP A 15 19.19 -12.19 -5.46
C TRP A 15 20.40 -11.67 -4.68
N SER A 16 21.24 -12.59 -4.18
CA SER A 16 22.58 -12.23 -3.69
C SER A 16 23.42 -11.61 -4.83
N PRO A 17 24.37 -10.70 -4.51
CA PRO A 17 25.15 -10.00 -5.52
C PRO A 17 25.93 -10.91 -6.48
N ASP A 18 26.28 -12.12 -6.03
CA ASP A 18 26.97 -13.14 -6.83
C ASP A 18 26.02 -14.10 -7.55
N GLY A 19 24.71 -13.97 -7.34
CA GLY A 19 23.68 -14.86 -7.89
C GLY A 19 23.64 -16.26 -7.28
N GLY A 20 24.37 -16.50 -6.19
CA GLY A 20 24.49 -17.80 -5.53
C GLY A 20 23.30 -18.17 -4.64
N LEU A 21 22.56 -17.18 -4.15
CA LEU A 21 21.41 -17.35 -3.27
C LEU A 21 20.25 -16.46 -3.69
N LEU A 22 19.05 -16.92 -3.39
CA LEU A 22 17.81 -16.15 -3.47
C LEU A 22 17.24 -16.01 -2.05
N ALA A 23 17.10 -14.80 -1.55
CA ALA A 23 16.31 -14.49 -0.36
C ALA A 23 14.88 -14.17 -0.75
N TYR A 24 13.90 -14.62 0.03
CA TYR A 24 12.51 -14.26 -0.20
C TYR A 24 11.72 -14.26 1.11
N LEU A 25 10.75 -13.36 1.19
CA LEU A 25 9.82 -13.30 2.30
C LEU A 25 8.53 -14.02 1.94
N VAL A 26 8.05 -14.82 2.87
CA VAL A 26 6.77 -15.54 2.77
C VAL A 26 5.85 -15.07 3.87
N SER A 27 4.61 -14.75 3.53
CA SER A 27 3.52 -14.49 4.47
C SER A 27 2.63 -15.72 4.55
N PRO A 28 2.76 -16.58 5.59
CA PRO A 28 1.97 -17.79 5.70
C PRO A 28 0.47 -17.49 5.77
N GLY A 29 -0.32 -18.09 4.87
CA GLY A 29 -1.76 -17.90 4.81
C GLY A 29 -2.21 -16.46 4.51
N GLY A 30 -1.34 -15.62 3.89
CA GLY A 30 -1.64 -14.20 3.64
C GLY A 30 -1.68 -13.34 4.90
N SER A 31 -1.09 -13.82 6.01
CA SER A 31 -0.96 -13.04 7.25
C SER A 31 -0.02 -11.86 7.05
N ILE A 32 0.01 -10.92 7.98
CA ILE A 32 0.97 -9.82 7.95
C ILE A 32 2.35 -10.23 8.52
N CYS A 33 2.42 -11.35 9.25
CA CYS A 33 3.67 -11.92 9.74
C CYS A 33 4.39 -12.61 8.59
N ALA A 34 5.67 -12.27 8.39
CA ALA A 34 6.46 -12.79 7.29
C ALA A 34 7.75 -13.44 7.81
N GLU A 35 8.15 -14.51 7.13
CA GLU A 35 9.39 -15.26 7.37
C GLU A 35 10.40 -15.00 6.26
N LEU A 36 11.68 -14.90 6.60
CA LEU A 36 12.78 -14.81 5.63
C LEU A 36 13.32 -16.20 5.32
N HIS A 37 13.22 -16.56 4.06
CA HIS A 37 13.76 -17.80 3.50
C HIS A 37 14.94 -17.50 2.60
N VAL A 38 15.89 -18.45 2.53
CA VAL A 38 16.97 -18.47 1.55
C VAL A 38 17.02 -19.81 0.83
N VAL A 39 17.41 -19.79 -0.45
CA VAL A 39 17.49 -20.99 -1.28
C VAL A 39 18.50 -20.78 -2.40
N ARG A 40 19.15 -21.86 -2.88
CA ARG A 40 19.94 -21.81 -4.12
C ARG A 40 19.07 -21.78 -5.37
N PRO A 41 19.61 -21.31 -6.51
CA PRO A 41 18.86 -21.23 -7.77
C PRO A 41 18.32 -22.58 -8.26
N ASP A 42 18.96 -23.69 -7.90
CA ASP A 42 18.51 -25.05 -8.24
C ASP A 42 17.47 -25.62 -7.27
N GLY A 43 17.12 -24.87 -6.22
CA GLY A 43 16.17 -25.28 -5.19
C GLY A 43 16.80 -26.01 -4.00
N SER A 44 18.13 -26.25 -4.00
CA SER A 44 18.83 -26.84 -2.87
C SER A 44 19.09 -25.83 -1.74
N ASP A 45 19.51 -26.35 -0.58
CA ASP A 45 19.89 -25.57 0.62
C ASP A 45 18.80 -24.57 1.07
N HIS A 46 17.51 -24.97 0.94
CA HIS A 46 16.39 -24.15 1.42
C HIS A 46 16.40 -24.11 2.95
N ALA A 47 16.35 -22.90 3.51
CA ALA A 47 16.27 -22.66 4.95
C ALA A 47 15.40 -21.45 5.29
N VAL A 48 14.68 -21.50 6.43
CA VAL A 48 14.10 -20.33 7.09
C VAL A 48 15.18 -19.73 7.99
N VAL A 49 15.62 -18.53 7.68
CA VAL A 49 16.74 -17.89 8.36
C VAL A 49 16.35 -16.81 9.35
N ALA A 50 15.10 -16.29 9.28
CA ALA A 50 14.53 -15.38 10.28
C ALA A 50 12.98 -15.43 10.26
N GLY A 51 12.35 -15.00 11.36
CA GLY A 51 10.88 -14.96 11.49
C GLY A 51 10.25 -16.28 11.94
N GLN A 52 11.01 -17.20 12.50
CA GLN A 52 10.54 -18.54 12.94
C GLN A 52 9.59 -18.50 14.15
N ASP A 53 9.60 -17.42 14.95
CA ASP A 53 8.56 -17.19 15.96
C ASP A 53 7.28 -16.72 15.22
N PRO A 54 6.14 -17.40 15.38
CA PRO A 54 4.91 -17.06 14.68
C PRO A 54 4.33 -15.68 15.03
N ARG A 55 4.86 -15.01 16.07
CA ARG A 55 4.51 -13.63 16.42
C ARG A 55 5.44 -12.61 15.77
N ALA A 56 6.61 -13.04 15.33
CA ALA A 56 7.58 -12.15 14.70
C ALA A 56 7.20 -11.88 13.25
N THR A 57 7.54 -10.70 12.77
CA THR A 57 7.48 -10.39 11.34
C THR A 57 8.78 -9.83 10.84
N VAL A 58 9.20 -10.28 9.66
CA VAL A 58 10.39 -9.79 8.97
C VAL A 58 9.97 -8.82 7.87
N PHE A 59 10.55 -7.63 7.87
CA PHE A 59 10.39 -6.65 6.80
C PHE A 59 11.60 -6.71 5.87
N ALA A 60 11.33 -6.68 4.57
CA ALA A 60 12.36 -6.77 3.55
C ALA A 60 13.43 -5.69 3.69
N GLY A 61 14.66 -6.09 3.45
CA GLY A 61 15.81 -5.21 3.32
C GLY A 61 16.60 -5.55 2.04
N GLY A 62 17.82 -6.02 2.19
CA GLY A 62 18.65 -6.37 1.03
C GLY A 62 19.93 -7.09 1.41
N TRP A 63 20.64 -7.57 0.40
CA TRP A 63 21.95 -8.18 0.57
C TRP A 63 23.02 -7.10 0.77
N THR A 64 23.92 -7.33 1.73
CA THR A 64 25.14 -6.52 1.96
C THR A 64 26.39 -7.18 1.40
N GLY A 65 26.28 -8.45 1.02
CA GLY A 65 27.32 -9.27 0.43
C GLY A 65 26.77 -10.65 0.06
N PRO A 66 27.61 -11.56 -0.45
CA PRO A 66 27.15 -12.87 -0.95
C PRO A 66 26.46 -13.76 0.09
N GLY A 67 26.76 -13.57 1.38
CA GLY A 67 26.26 -14.43 2.47
C GLY A 67 25.46 -13.69 3.55
N HIS A 68 25.29 -12.37 3.45
CA HIS A 68 24.64 -11.58 4.49
C HIS A 68 23.44 -10.81 3.95
N TYR A 69 22.30 -10.97 4.61
CA TYR A 69 21.07 -10.24 4.32
C TYR A 69 20.70 -9.35 5.50
N VAL A 70 20.44 -8.06 5.24
CA VAL A 70 19.91 -7.15 6.25
C VAL A 70 18.41 -7.09 6.15
N CYS A 71 17.71 -7.09 7.28
CA CYS A 71 16.26 -6.93 7.37
C CYS A 71 15.88 -6.20 8.65
N SER A 72 14.61 -5.85 8.79
CA SER A 72 14.06 -5.42 10.06
C SER A 72 13.19 -6.52 10.63
N ILE A 73 13.27 -6.77 11.93
CA ILE A 73 12.50 -7.81 12.62
C ILE A 73 11.74 -7.18 13.77
N ALA A 74 10.40 -7.28 13.72
CA ALA A 74 9.53 -7.00 14.86
C ALA A 74 9.25 -8.32 15.59
N PRO A 75 9.60 -8.45 16.88
CA PRO A 75 9.47 -9.72 17.60
C PRO A 75 8.04 -10.08 18.02
N GLY A 76 7.07 -9.13 17.85
CA GLY A 76 5.66 -9.36 18.16
C GLY A 76 5.27 -9.19 19.63
N ASP A 77 6.20 -8.84 20.51
CA ASP A 77 5.95 -8.55 21.93
C ASP A 77 5.89 -7.05 22.25
N GLY A 78 6.08 -6.20 21.23
CA GLY A 78 6.05 -4.76 21.32
C GLY A 78 6.02 -4.08 19.96
N PRO A 79 5.97 -2.72 19.95
CA PRO A 79 5.85 -1.95 18.71
C PRO A 79 7.17 -1.78 17.95
N ASP A 80 8.28 -2.19 18.52
CA ASP A 80 9.61 -1.94 17.98
C ASP A 80 9.99 -2.99 16.92
N ALA A 81 10.81 -2.57 15.97
CA ALA A 81 11.48 -3.45 15.03
C ALA A 81 12.96 -3.09 14.97
N ASP A 82 13.81 -4.10 15.12
CA ASP A 82 15.26 -3.95 15.11
C ASP A 82 15.82 -4.23 13.73
N ILE A 83 16.91 -3.57 13.36
CA ILE A 83 17.65 -3.87 12.14
C ILE A 83 18.68 -4.96 12.45
N VAL A 84 18.58 -6.05 11.71
CA VAL A 84 19.35 -7.27 11.92
C VAL A 84 20.08 -7.67 10.64
N LEU A 85 21.35 -8.01 10.77
CA LEU A 85 22.13 -8.69 9.75
C LEU A 85 22.02 -10.19 9.98
N VAL A 86 21.57 -10.92 8.97
CA VAL A 86 21.36 -12.37 8.99
C VAL A 86 22.44 -13.03 8.15
N ASP A 87 23.17 -13.98 8.72
CA ASP A 87 24.08 -14.87 7.99
C ASP A 87 23.26 -15.99 7.35
N ALA A 88 23.25 -16.02 6.03
CA ALA A 88 22.42 -16.96 5.26
C ALA A 88 22.84 -18.44 5.40
N ALA A 89 24.11 -18.71 5.77
CA ALA A 89 24.63 -20.08 5.90
C ALA A 89 24.37 -20.67 7.28
N THR A 90 24.42 -19.84 8.33
CA THR A 90 24.34 -20.28 9.72
C THR A 90 23.03 -19.91 10.40
N SER A 91 22.20 -19.07 9.76
CA SER A 91 21.05 -18.40 10.36
C SER A 91 21.41 -17.58 11.61
N GLY A 92 22.67 -17.17 11.73
CA GLY A 92 23.17 -16.33 12.82
C GLY A 92 22.67 -14.89 12.65
N HIS A 93 22.28 -14.26 13.75
CA HIS A 93 21.77 -12.89 13.75
C HIS A 93 22.73 -11.94 14.47
N ARG A 94 22.99 -10.76 13.88
CA ARG A 94 23.70 -9.65 14.52
C ARG A 94 22.84 -8.39 14.43
N THR A 95 22.37 -7.89 15.56
CA THR A 95 21.62 -6.63 15.62
C THR A 95 22.54 -5.46 15.25
N LEU A 96 22.12 -4.65 14.29
CA LEU A 96 22.83 -3.47 13.82
C LEU A 96 22.27 -2.19 14.48
N ALA A 97 20.96 -2.13 14.71
CA ALA A 97 20.31 -0.98 15.33
C ALA A 97 19.02 -1.39 16.04
N THR A 98 18.71 -0.67 17.12
CA THR A 98 17.51 -0.82 17.95
C THR A 98 16.88 0.54 18.25
N GLY A 99 15.71 0.53 18.89
CA GLY A 99 15.09 1.74 19.45
C GLY A 99 13.99 2.34 18.58
N GLY A 100 12.83 1.74 18.65
CA GLY A 100 11.62 2.09 17.93
C GLY A 100 11.40 1.21 16.71
N PHE A 101 10.35 1.48 15.96
CA PHE A 101 10.10 0.78 14.71
C PHE A 101 11.05 1.30 13.62
N LEU A 102 12.09 0.52 13.34
CA LEU A 102 13.10 0.81 12.32
C LEU A 102 12.87 -0.09 11.09
N SER A 103 12.60 0.52 9.94
CA SER A 103 12.53 -0.22 8.66
C SER A 103 13.76 0.12 7.82
N VAL A 104 14.65 -0.86 7.62
CA VAL A 104 15.88 -0.67 6.84
C VAL A 104 15.57 -0.31 5.40
N THR A 105 16.30 0.68 4.86
CA THR A 105 16.19 1.08 3.44
C THR A 105 17.48 0.87 2.67
N ALA A 106 18.63 1.02 3.32
CA ALA A 106 19.94 0.74 2.72
C ALA A 106 21.02 0.50 3.78
N VAL A 107 22.10 -0.14 3.38
CA VAL A 107 23.33 -0.28 4.17
C VAL A 107 24.51 0.21 3.34
N SER A 108 25.47 0.92 3.97
CA SER A 108 26.69 1.34 3.28
C SER A 108 27.58 0.14 2.93
N ALA A 109 28.38 0.27 1.87
CA ALA A 109 29.21 -0.82 1.37
C ALA A 109 30.24 -1.36 2.40
N ASP A 110 30.63 -0.54 3.37
CA ASP A 110 31.53 -0.89 4.48
C ASP A 110 30.76 -1.39 5.74
N GLU A 111 29.44 -1.55 5.64
CA GLU A 111 28.51 -1.95 6.70
C GLU A 111 28.56 -1.03 7.94
N ARG A 112 29.15 0.14 7.85
CA ARG A 112 29.27 1.08 8.97
C ARG A 112 28.01 1.89 9.21
N PHE A 113 27.30 2.27 8.15
CA PHE A 113 26.11 3.07 8.23
C PHE A 113 24.89 2.35 7.70
N VAL A 114 23.78 2.50 8.40
CA VAL A 114 22.48 2.01 7.97
C VAL A 114 21.55 3.21 7.76
N LEU A 115 20.80 3.19 6.68
CA LEU A 115 19.64 4.06 6.50
C LEU A 115 18.39 3.32 6.92
N ALA A 116 17.63 3.94 7.80
CA ALA A 116 16.37 3.39 8.27
C ALA A 116 15.26 4.43 8.18
N ARG A 117 14.08 3.98 7.82
CA ARG A 117 12.84 4.73 7.96
C ARG A 117 12.34 4.58 9.39
N ARG A 118 12.00 5.68 10.05
CA ARG A 118 11.51 5.75 11.42
C ARG A 118 10.29 6.67 11.52
N GLY A 119 9.37 6.35 12.42
CA GLY A 119 8.18 7.15 12.75
C GLY A 119 6.88 6.56 12.22
N PRO A 120 5.73 7.06 12.72
CA PRO A 120 4.41 6.59 12.29
C PRO A 120 4.08 7.08 10.88
N ARG A 121 2.99 6.57 10.32
CA ARG A 121 2.48 6.97 9.00
C ARG A 121 2.33 8.49 8.89
N GLY A 122 2.53 9.03 7.69
CA GLY A 122 2.49 10.47 7.41
C GLY A 122 3.65 11.29 8.00
N TYR A 123 4.38 10.76 9.01
CA TYR A 123 5.45 11.45 9.76
C TYR A 123 6.78 10.69 9.76
N ARG A 124 6.92 9.72 8.89
CA ARG A 124 8.14 8.93 8.73
C ARG A 124 9.30 9.79 8.27
N HIS A 125 10.51 9.42 8.69
CA HIS A 125 11.73 10.11 8.28
C HIS A 125 12.91 9.14 8.21
N ILE A 126 13.82 9.41 7.28
CA ILE A 126 15.05 8.64 7.14
C ILE A 126 16.07 9.11 8.20
N VAL A 127 16.66 8.13 8.87
CA VAL A 127 17.80 8.32 9.80
C VAL A 127 19.02 7.60 9.27
N VAL A 128 20.19 8.20 9.48
CA VAL A 128 21.50 7.58 9.32
C VAL A 128 21.92 7.05 10.68
N ILE A 129 22.23 5.76 10.75
CA ILE A 129 22.63 5.08 11.99
C ILE A 129 24.07 4.62 11.84
N ASP A 130 24.96 5.05 12.73
CA ASP A 130 26.32 4.52 12.84
C ASP A 130 26.26 3.21 13.65
N VAL A 131 26.54 2.08 13.02
CA VAL A 131 26.43 0.73 13.62
C VAL A 131 27.41 0.54 14.78
N VAL A 132 28.54 1.25 14.77
CA VAL A 132 29.57 1.12 15.82
C VAL A 132 29.21 1.88 17.07
N THR A 133 28.66 3.10 16.91
CA THR A 133 28.35 3.98 18.05
C THR A 133 26.88 3.93 18.48
N GLY A 134 25.99 3.43 17.63
CA GLY A 134 24.54 3.46 17.80
C GLY A 134 23.92 4.86 17.59
N GLU A 135 24.73 5.85 17.21
CA GLU A 135 24.24 7.21 17.01
C GLU A 135 23.32 7.30 15.81
N GLN A 136 22.15 7.95 16.01
CA GLN A 136 21.13 8.13 15.00
C GLN A 136 21.00 9.61 14.63
N ARG A 137 21.07 9.94 13.35
CA ARG A 137 20.95 11.30 12.83
C ARG A 137 19.89 11.36 11.72
N ARG A 138 19.01 12.36 11.77
CA ARG A 138 18.06 12.57 10.67
C ARG A 138 18.80 12.95 9.38
N ALA A 139 18.40 12.33 8.26
CA ALA A 139 18.93 12.67 6.95
C ALA A 139 18.48 14.08 6.49
N LEU A 140 17.27 14.49 6.85
CA LEU A 140 16.71 15.81 6.54
C LEU A 140 16.30 16.54 7.82
N PRO A 141 16.45 17.89 7.91
CA PRO A 141 16.19 18.64 9.13
C PRO A 141 14.71 18.64 9.52
N ARG A 142 14.49 18.89 10.82
CA ARG A 142 13.16 18.92 11.46
C ARG A 142 12.40 20.23 11.21
N ASP A 143 13.10 21.29 10.83
CA ASP A 143 12.70 22.69 11.03
C ASP A 143 11.77 23.26 9.96
N ALA A 144 11.32 22.47 9.00
CA ALA A 144 10.19 22.86 8.20
C ALA A 144 8.88 22.65 8.98
N PRO A 145 7.91 23.60 8.97
CA PRO A 145 6.61 23.38 9.57
C PRO A 145 5.97 22.06 9.06
N GLY A 146 5.77 21.11 9.99
CA GLY A 146 5.31 19.77 9.69
C GLY A 146 6.40 18.71 9.50
N GLY A 147 7.69 19.06 9.57
CA GLY A 147 8.84 18.19 9.30
C GLY A 147 8.83 17.65 7.86
N ILE A 148 9.99 17.43 7.27
CA ILE A 148 10.04 16.79 5.94
C ILE A 148 9.85 15.28 6.15
N ALA A 149 8.70 14.73 5.76
CA ALA A 149 8.47 13.30 5.73
C ALA A 149 9.31 12.67 4.62
N SER A 150 9.96 11.53 4.90
CA SER A 150 10.78 10.80 3.95
C SER A 150 10.58 9.30 4.10
N GLU A 151 10.44 8.60 2.97
CA GLU A 151 9.96 7.22 2.94
C GLU A 151 11.03 6.22 2.49
N ASP A 152 12.03 6.66 1.71
CA ASP A 152 13.08 5.81 1.19
C ASP A 152 14.40 6.56 1.10
N GLY A 153 15.51 5.85 1.29
CA GLY A 153 16.86 6.41 1.22
C GLY A 153 17.85 5.41 0.66
N ARG A 154 18.80 5.90 -0.16
CA ARG A 154 19.88 5.11 -0.74
C ARG A 154 21.21 5.84 -0.57
N PHE A 155 22.30 5.09 -0.40
CA PHE A 155 23.64 5.65 -0.54
C PHE A 155 23.93 5.92 -2.02
N GLY A 156 24.57 7.06 -2.30
CA GLY A 156 25.08 7.35 -3.64
C GLY A 156 26.21 6.40 -4.01
N PRO A 157 26.49 6.23 -5.31
CA PRO A 157 27.58 5.37 -5.80
C PRO A 157 28.97 5.80 -5.30
N ASP A 158 29.12 7.07 -4.90
CA ASP A 158 30.34 7.65 -4.33
C ASP A 158 30.56 7.29 -2.84
N GLY A 159 29.57 6.68 -2.18
CA GLY A 159 29.55 6.41 -0.74
C GLY A 159 29.62 7.67 0.15
N ARG A 160 29.46 8.86 -0.42
CA ARG A 160 29.57 10.18 0.24
C ARG A 160 28.34 11.04 0.11
N SER A 161 27.31 10.50 -0.51
CA SER A 161 26.02 11.15 -0.66
C SER A 161 24.89 10.18 -0.30
N LEU A 162 23.79 10.77 0.14
CA LEU A 162 22.51 10.08 0.31
C LEU A 162 21.54 10.64 -0.71
N TYR A 163 20.69 9.79 -1.21
CA TYR A 163 19.53 10.19 -2.00
C TYR A 163 18.29 9.76 -1.24
N VAL A 164 17.42 10.72 -0.96
CA VAL A 164 16.25 10.49 -0.10
C VAL A 164 14.99 10.93 -0.82
N ARG A 165 14.03 10.01 -0.93
CA ARG A 165 12.68 10.33 -1.38
C ARG A 165 11.91 10.98 -0.24
N ALA A 166 11.50 12.22 -0.44
CA ALA A 166 10.86 13.02 0.59
C ALA A 166 9.76 13.93 0.04
N SER A 167 8.77 14.24 0.89
CA SER A 167 7.78 15.27 0.60
C SER A 167 8.45 16.64 0.67
N LEU A 168 8.44 17.39 -0.42
CA LEU A 168 9.15 18.65 -0.54
C LEU A 168 8.21 19.82 -0.23
N PRO A 169 8.60 20.76 0.67
CA PRO A 169 7.77 21.93 0.95
C PRO A 169 7.65 22.84 -0.28
N GLY A 170 6.50 23.49 -0.45
CA GLY A 170 6.26 24.39 -1.58
C GLY A 170 4.88 25.05 -1.52
N ALA A 171 4.47 25.68 -2.63
CA ALA A 171 3.16 26.33 -2.77
C ALA A 171 2.00 25.33 -2.61
N PRO A 172 0.75 25.77 -2.42
CA PRO A 172 -0.40 24.89 -2.24
C PRO A 172 -0.39 23.72 -3.23
N PHE A 173 -0.51 22.48 -2.73
CA PHE A 173 -0.38 21.22 -3.48
C PHE A 173 1.02 20.90 -4.05
N ALA A 174 2.07 21.59 -3.60
CA ALA A 174 3.43 21.38 -4.05
C ALA A 174 4.30 20.58 -3.06
N ASP A 175 3.67 19.90 -2.11
CA ASP A 175 4.30 18.99 -1.14
C ASP A 175 4.39 17.55 -1.67
N ARG A 176 4.48 17.42 -2.99
CA ARG A 176 4.68 16.16 -3.69
C ARG A 176 6.03 15.53 -3.35
N ALA A 177 6.07 14.22 -3.31
CA ALA A 177 7.31 13.50 -3.12
C ALA A 177 8.28 13.72 -4.29
N GLY A 178 9.53 14.02 -3.95
CA GLY A 178 10.63 14.19 -4.89
C GLY A 178 11.92 13.56 -4.36
N LEU A 179 13.03 13.81 -5.02
CA LEU A 179 14.33 13.26 -4.66
C LEU A 179 15.29 14.37 -4.20
N VAL A 180 15.92 14.17 -3.05
CA VAL A 180 16.91 15.06 -2.44
C VAL A 180 18.25 14.36 -2.36
N ALA A 181 19.31 14.98 -2.86
CA ALA A 181 20.69 14.54 -2.62
C ALA A 181 21.26 15.28 -1.39
N ILE A 182 21.91 14.54 -0.50
CA ILE A 182 22.42 15.04 0.76
C ILE A 182 23.89 14.61 0.89
N PRO A 183 24.85 15.52 1.01
CA PRO A 183 26.24 15.13 1.28
C PRO A 183 26.36 14.39 2.62
N LEU A 184 27.19 13.35 2.65
CA LEU A 184 27.46 12.59 3.86
C LEU A 184 28.95 12.69 4.21
N SER A 185 29.25 13.18 5.41
CA SER A 185 30.64 13.20 5.89
C SER A 185 31.15 11.79 6.20
N GLN A 186 32.46 11.61 6.33
CA GLN A 186 33.06 10.35 6.76
C GLN A 186 32.61 9.91 8.17
N ALA A 187 32.14 10.82 8.99
CA ALA A 187 31.56 10.54 10.31
C ALA A 187 30.05 10.25 10.27
N GLY A 188 29.46 10.07 9.07
CA GLY A 188 28.04 9.81 8.91
C GLY A 188 27.14 11.01 9.25
N VAL A 189 27.67 12.23 9.20
CA VAL A 189 26.88 13.45 9.46
C VAL A 189 26.29 13.94 8.14
N PRO A 190 24.95 13.98 7.99
CA PRO A 190 24.29 14.56 6.84
C PRO A 190 24.53 16.08 6.75
N GLY A 191 24.84 16.56 5.54
CA GLY A 191 24.96 17.98 5.22
C GLY A 191 23.63 18.58 4.73
N GLU A 192 23.73 19.77 4.13
CA GLU A 192 22.59 20.43 3.51
C GLU A 192 22.16 19.70 2.23
N GLY A 193 20.87 19.37 2.14
CA GLY A 193 20.30 18.66 0.98
C GLY A 193 19.96 19.59 -0.18
N SER A 194 20.11 19.09 -1.40
CA SER A 194 19.68 19.75 -2.64
C SER A 194 18.63 18.92 -3.38
N VAL A 195 17.59 19.58 -3.91
CA VAL A 195 16.53 18.89 -4.67
C VAL A 195 17.08 18.48 -6.04
N VAL A 196 17.02 17.17 -6.34
CA VAL A 196 17.44 16.59 -7.62
C VAL A 196 16.26 16.43 -8.57
N LEU A 197 15.15 15.87 -8.06
CA LEU A 197 13.94 15.65 -8.85
C LEU A 197 12.72 16.20 -8.12
N ARG A 198 11.88 16.93 -8.84
CA ARG A 198 10.60 17.43 -8.34
C ARG A 198 9.63 17.64 -9.49
N ARG A 199 8.37 17.27 -9.26
CA ARG A 199 7.24 17.56 -10.16
C ARG A 199 6.07 18.14 -9.37
N PRO A 200 5.36 19.17 -9.88
CA PRO A 200 4.18 19.72 -9.22
C PRO A 200 2.92 18.85 -9.40
N ASP A 201 2.90 18.00 -10.43
CA ASP A 201 1.78 17.19 -10.89
C ASP A 201 1.90 15.70 -10.53
N ALA A 202 3.01 15.28 -9.90
CA ALA A 202 3.27 13.87 -9.63
C ALA A 202 4.04 13.65 -8.32
N ASP A 203 3.78 12.52 -7.67
CA ASP A 203 4.62 12.01 -6.60
C ASP A 203 5.67 11.03 -7.14
N LEU A 204 6.88 11.09 -6.62
CA LEU A 204 7.91 10.10 -6.89
C LEU A 204 7.58 8.83 -6.09
N ASP A 205 7.09 7.78 -6.74
CA ASP A 205 6.79 6.48 -6.10
C ASP A 205 8.06 5.67 -5.81
N GLY A 206 9.06 5.76 -6.70
CA GLY A 206 10.31 5.03 -6.55
C GLY A 206 11.42 5.56 -7.44
N TYR A 207 12.65 5.16 -7.15
CA TYR A 207 13.83 5.56 -7.94
C TYR A 207 14.96 4.55 -7.87
N ALA A 208 15.85 4.56 -8.86
CA ALA A 208 17.13 3.87 -8.82
C ALA A 208 18.25 4.82 -9.30
N LEU A 209 19.37 4.78 -8.57
CA LEU A 209 20.59 5.47 -8.95
C LEU A 209 21.40 4.55 -9.87
N ARG A 210 21.78 5.06 -11.04
CA ARG A 210 22.57 4.28 -12.00
C ARG A 210 24.02 4.74 -12.00
N THR A 211 24.92 3.83 -12.31
CA THR A 211 26.37 4.07 -12.30
C THR A 211 26.83 5.04 -13.38
N ASP A 212 25.99 5.27 -14.41
CA ASP A 212 26.23 6.24 -15.48
C ASP A 212 25.88 7.70 -15.10
N GLY A 213 25.49 7.93 -13.83
CA GLY A 213 25.10 9.25 -13.34
C GLY A 213 23.67 9.65 -13.72
N THR A 214 22.83 8.69 -14.07
CA THR A 214 21.39 8.94 -14.30
C THR A 214 20.54 8.39 -13.16
N VAL A 215 19.30 8.86 -13.07
CA VAL A 215 18.28 8.40 -12.13
C VAL A 215 17.10 7.87 -12.91
N LEU A 216 16.78 6.60 -12.71
CA LEU A 216 15.52 6.03 -13.14
C LEU A 216 14.46 6.41 -12.12
N ALA A 217 13.40 7.09 -12.54
CA ALA A 217 12.35 7.59 -11.67
C ALA A 217 10.98 7.02 -12.06
N VAL A 218 10.28 6.51 -11.07
CA VAL A 218 8.90 6.01 -11.17
C VAL A 218 7.99 7.08 -10.58
N TRP A 219 7.24 7.75 -11.45
CA TRP A 219 6.33 8.82 -11.08
C TRP A 219 4.90 8.33 -11.03
N ASN A 220 4.16 8.79 -10.05
CA ASN A 220 2.73 8.61 -9.91
C ASN A 220 2.02 9.89 -10.34
N VAL A 221 1.41 9.86 -11.51
CA VAL A 221 0.62 10.96 -12.05
C VAL A 221 -0.86 10.60 -11.89
N ASP A 222 -1.46 11.05 -10.79
CA ASP A 222 -2.88 10.80 -10.51
C ASP A 222 -3.30 9.30 -10.62
N GLY A 223 -2.43 8.40 -10.15
CA GLY A 223 -2.67 6.95 -10.17
C GLY A 223 -2.10 6.23 -11.40
N ILE A 224 -1.55 6.95 -12.38
CA ILE A 224 -0.89 6.36 -13.55
C ILE A 224 0.62 6.42 -13.37
N THR A 225 1.32 5.34 -13.68
CA THR A 225 2.78 5.28 -13.63
C THR A 225 3.39 5.91 -14.86
N GLU A 226 4.30 6.87 -14.67
CA GLU A 226 5.24 7.34 -15.68
C GLU A 226 6.67 6.92 -15.32
N LEU A 227 7.37 6.30 -16.28
CA LEU A 227 8.75 5.85 -16.09
C LEU A 227 9.70 6.74 -16.90
N LEU A 228 10.57 7.48 -16.17
CA LEU A 228 11.49 8.46 -16.76
C LEU A 228 12.93 8.19 -16.33
N VAL A 229 13.88 8.44 -17.25
CA VAL A 229 15.31 8.51 -16.94
C VAL A 229 15.72 9.98 -16.91
N HIS A 230 16.32 10.40 -15.81
CA HIS A 230 16.76 11.77 -15.57
C HIS A 230 18.29 11.86 -15.44
N ALA A 231 18.87 12.99 -15.83
CA ALA A 231 20.23 13.35 -15.43
C ALA A 231 20.24 13.67 -13.91
N ALA A 232 21.19 13.10 -13.16
CA ALA A 232 21.27 13.35 -11.72
C ALA A 232 21.74 14.77 -11.36
N GLY A 233 22.41 15.47 -12.28
CA GLY A 233 23.00 16.79 -12.02
C GLY A 233 21.98 17.93 -12.02
N ASP A 234 21.04 17.93 -12.95
CA ASP A 234 20.05 19.00 -13.16
C ASP A 234 18.59 18.51 -13.23
N GLY A 235 18.37 17.21 -13.11
CA GLY A 235 17.05 16.60 -13.17
C GLY A 235 16.41 16.59 -14.57
N ALA A 236 17.17 16.91 -15.63
CA ALA A 236 16.65 16.92 -17.00
C ALA A 236 16.15 15.53 -17.42
N VAL A 237 14.99 15.47 -18.07
CA VAL A 237 14.46 14.22 -18.63
C VAL A 237 15.29 13.84 -19.86
N LEU A 238 15.98 12.71 -19.79
CA LEU A 238 16.78 12.15 -20.88
C LEU A 238 15.98 11.17 -21.73
N ARG A 239 15.07 10.43 -21.09
CA ARG A 239 14.26 9.40 -21.76
C ARG A 239 12.93 9.21 -21.02
N ARG A 240 11.85 9.03 -21.80
CA ARG A 240 10.57 8.48 -21.35
C ARG A 240 10.48 7.02 -21.82
N ILE A 241 10.03 6.13 -20.95
CA ILE A 241 9.81 4.73 -21.27
C ILE A 241 8.30 4.48 -21.20
N ASP A 242 7.70 4.18 -22.36
CA ASP A 242 6.27 3.92 -22.45
C ASP A 242 5.96 2.52 -21.92
N LEU A 243 5.04 2.45 -20.97
CA LEU A 243 4.59 1.20 -20.37
C LEU A 243 3.30 0.71 -21.07
N PRO A 244 3.15 -0.61 -21.30
CA PRO A 244 1.95 -1.17 -21.94
C PRO A 244 0.72 -1.18 -21.04
N GLU A 245 0.90 -1.05 -19.72
CA GLU A 245 -0.15 -0.98 -18.72
C GLU A 245 0.06 0.23 -17.80
N PRO A 246 -1.02 0.82 -17.27
CA PRO A 246 -0.94 2.11 -16.58
C PRO A 246 -0.38 2.05 -15.16
N VAL A 247 -0.28 0.88 -14.55
CA VAL A 247 0.14 0.76 -13.14
C VAL A 247 1.27 -0.24 -12.99
N MET A 248 2.32 0.18 -12.27
CA MET A 248 3.51 -0.61 -11.96
C MET A 248 3.65 -0.76 -10.43
N PRO A 249 3.07 -1.81 -9.82
CA PRO A 249 3.11 -2.03 -8.38
C PRO A 249 4.49 -2.37 -7.84
N GLY A 250 5.30 -3.06 -8.63
CA GLY A 250 6.63 -3.52 -8.24
C GLY A 250 7.60 -3.57 -9.39
N TRP A 251 8.89 -3.47 -9.09
CA TRP A 251 9.95 -3.55 -10.07
C TRP A 251 11.30 -3.90 -9.44
N SER A 252 12.19 -4.42 -10.24
CA SER A 252 13.59 -4.66 -9.91
C SER A 252 14.47 -4.32 -11.11
N LEU A 253 15.66 -3.77 -10.84
CA LEU A 253 16.61 -3.38 -11.86
C LEU A 253 17.76 -4.38 -11.91
N SER A 254 18.23 -4.75 -13.12
CA SER A 254 19.43 -5.56 -13.30
C SER A 254 20.67 -4.85 -12.73
N ALA A 255 21.69 -5.61 -12.39
CA ALA A 255 22.92 -5.08 -11.77
C ALA A 255 23.65 -4.05 -12.66
N ASP A 256 23.56 -4.18 -13.98
CA ASP A 256 24.09 -3.21 -14.95
C ASP A 256 23.20 -1.98 -15.12
N GLY A 257 21.97 -2.02 -14.61
CA GLY A 257 21.01 -0.92 -14.73
C GLY A 257 20.32 -0.82 -16.09
N ASP A 258 20.53 -1.77 -17.01
CA ASP A 258 20.06 -1.66 -18.40
C ASP A 258 18.70 -2.31 -18.64
N THR A 259 18.29 -3.22 -17.78
CA THR A 259 17.01 -3.92 -17.86
C THR A 259 16.27 -3.87 -16.53
N MET A 260 15.00 -3.54 -16.58
CA MET A 260 14.08 -3.65 -15.44
C MET A 260 13.18 -4.88 -15.65
N VAL A 261 12.92 -5.63 -14.60
CA VAL A 261 11.74 -6.49 -14.51
C VAL A 261 10.68 -5.71 -13.75
N ALA A 262 9.53 -5.53 -14.37
CA ALA A 262 8.41 -4.78 -13.81
C ALA A 262 7.18 -5.66 -13.70
N GLU A 263 6.46 -5.54 -12.59
CA GLU A 263 5.09 -6.00 -12.48
C GLU A 263 4.19 -4.92 -13.05
N LEU A 264 3.43 -5.25 -14.10
CA LEU A 264 2.51 -4.30 -14.71
C LEU A 264 1.08 -4.82 -14.64
N THR A 265 0.15 -3.91 -14.43
CA THR A 265 -1.29 -4.19 -14.40
C THR A 265 -2.09 -3.02 -14.96
N GLY A 266 -3.27 -3.33 -15.45
CA GLY A 266 -4.22 -2.35 -15.96
C GLY A 266 -5.64 -2.85 -15.85
N PRO A 267 -6.65 -2.05 -16.18
CA PRO A 267 -8.06 -2.41 -15.99
C PRO A 267 -8.48 -3.70 -16.71
N ARG A 268 -7.74 -4.07 -17.76
CA ARG A 268 -7.96 -5.25 -18.61
C ARG A 268 -6.77 -6.19 -18.62
N ALA A 269 -5.85 -6.03 -17.67
CA ALA A 269 -4.64 -6.82 -17.58
C ALA A 269 -4.39 -7.18 -16.11
N PRO A 270 -4.62 -8.43 -15.72
CA PRO A 270 -4.12 -8.94 -14.44
C PRO A 270 -2.62 -8.68 -14.30
N ARG A 271 -2.14 -8.65 -13.07
CA ARG A 271 -0.72 -8.45 -12.79
C ARG A 271 0.13 -9.45 -13.56
N GLY A 272 1.11 -8.96 -14.29
CA GLY A 272 2.04 -9.76 -15.07
C GLY A 272 3.43 -9.20 -15.04
N LEU A 273 4.44 -10.08 -15.19
CA LEU A 273 5.84 -9.67 -15.22
C LEU A 273 6.28 -9.32 -16.65
N TRP A 274 7.03 -8.25 -16.77
CA TRP A 274 7.54 -7.71 -18.02
C TRP A 274 9.01 -7.39 -17.93
N THR A 275 9.75 -7.61 -18.99
CA THR A 275 11.07 -6.99 -19.17
C THR A 275 10.90 -5.62 -19.79
N VAL A 276 11.56 -4.62 -19.23
CA VAL A 276 11.51 -3.21 -19.67
C VAL A 276 12.94 -2.74 -19.91
N PRO A 277 13.36 -2.53 -21.16
CA PRO A 277 14.69 -1.97 -21.45
C PRO A 277 14.79 -0.51 -20.97
N VAL A 278 15.74 -0.25 -20.06
CA VAL A 278 16.03 1.10 -19.56
C VAL A 278 16.95 1.84 -20.52
N THR A 279 17.86 1.12 -21.15
CA THR A 279 18.79 1.64 -22.19
C THR A 279 18.57 0.90 -23.51
N GLY A 280 19.20 1.43 -24.58
CA GLY A 280 19.15 0.80 -25.90
C GLY A 280 17.83 0.95 -26.64
N ALA A 281 17.69 0.22 -27.75
CA ALA A 281 16.49 0.16 -28.56
C ALA A 281 15.66 -1.07 -28.18
N GLY A 282 14.36 -0.88 -28.02
CA GLY A 282 13.42 -1.94 -27.70
C GLY A 282 12.30 -1.42 -26.80
N GLY A 283 11.19 -2.13 -26.75
CA GLY A 283 10.06 -1.84 -25.89
C GLY A 283 9.86 -2.91 -24.81
N PRO A 284 8.97 -2.65 -23.85
CA PRO A 284 8.56 -3.66 -22.87
C PRO A 284 8.03 -4.94 -23.52
N ALA A 285 8.42 -6.09 -22.97
CA ALA A 285 7.97 -7.40 -23.44
C ALA A 285 7.48 -8.26 -22.26
N PRO A 286 6.32 -8.93 -22.38
CA PRO A 286 5.82 -9.78 -21.30
C PRO A 286 6.71 -11.00 -21.13
N LEU A 287 6.90 -11.42 -19.87
CA LEU A 287 7.50 -12.72 -19.58
C LEU A 287 6.49 -13.85 -19.83
N PRO A 288 6.95 -15.09 -20.14
CA PRO A 288 6.06 -16.21 -20.43
C PRO A 288 5.08 -16.57 -19.30
N SER A 289 5.36 -16.15 -18.07
CA SER A 289 4.50 -16.33 -16.89
C SER A 289 3.37 -15.31 -16.78
N ALA A 290 3.29 -14.33 -17.68
CA ALA A 290 2.20 -13.35 -17.65
C ALA A 290 0.85 -14.04 -17.80
N PRO A 291 -0.15 -13.72 -16.94
CA PRO A 291 -1.46 -14.33 -17.01
C PRO A 291 -2.18 -13.94 -18.32
N PRO A 292 -3.10 -14.80 -18.81
CA PRO A 292 -3.89 -14.46 -19.98
C PRO A 292 -4.78 -13.24 -19.72
N ARG A 293 -4.94 -12.40 -20.73
CA ARG A 293 -5.87 -11.27 -20.63
C ARG A 293 -7.32 -11.75 -20.60
N PRO A 294 -8.17 -11.18 -19.77
CA PRO A 294 -9.59 -11.47 -19.76
C PRO A 294 -10.24 -11.05 -21.10
N ASP A 295 -11.40 -11.64 -21.41
CA ASP A 295 -12.16 -11.27 -22.60
C ASP A 295 -12.48 -9.76 -22.59
N PRO A 296 -12.06 -9.02 -23.63
CA PRO A 296 -12.39 -7.60 -23.75
C PRO A 296 -13.89 -7.31 -23.78
N ALA A 297 -14.73 -8.30 -24.12
CA ALA A 297 -16.18 -8.13 -24.07
C ALA A 297 -16.72 -8.01 -22.64
N LEU A 298 -16.07 -8.66 -21.67
CA LEU A 298 -16.50 -8.74 -20.27
C LEU A 298 -15.82 -7.69 -19.37
N SER A 299 -14.89 -6.91 -19.91
CA SER A 299 -14.12 -5.94 -19.11
C SER A 299 -14.24 -4.52 -19.67
N VAL A 300 -14.11 -3.52 -18.79
CA VAL A 300 -14.12 -2.11 -19.15
C VAL A 300 -12.86 -1.39 -18.68
N VAL A 301 -12.51 -0.32 -19.37
CA VAL A 301 -11.48 0.62 -18.94
C VAL A 301 -12.18 1.76 -18.21
N PRO A 302 -11.83 2.07 -16.98
CA PRO A 302 -12.44 3.18 -16.25
C PRO A 302 -11.97 4.51 -16.82
N VAL A 303 -12.76 5.54 -16.54
CA VAL A 303 -12.38 6.92 -16.79
C VAL A 303 -12.23 7.65 -15.46
N ARG A 304 -11.29 8.58 -15.38
CA ARG A 304 -11.18 9.46 -14.22
C ARG A 304 -12.40 10.38 -14.16
N HIS A 305 -12.96 10.53 -12.97
CA HIS A 305 -14.05 11.44 -12.69
C HIS A 305 -13.64 12.35 -11.52
N ASP A 306 -13.61 13.66 -11.78
CA ASP A 306 -13.19 14.67 -10.82
C ASP A 306 -14.44 15.37 -10.25
N TYR A 307 -14.40 15.71 -8.95
CA TYR A 307 -15.44 16.44 -8.23
C TYR A 307 -14.80 17.23 -7.08
N VAL A 308 -15.57 17.99 -6.34
CA VAL A 308 -15.04 18.89 -5.32
C VAL A 308 -15.80 18.69 -4.00
N ALA A 309 -15.06 18.58 -2.90
CA ALA A 309 -15.63 18.55 -1.56
C ALA A 309 -16.22 19.93 -1.18
N PRO A 310 -17.16 20.00 -0.22
CA PRO A 310 -17.79 21.26 0.20
C PRO A 310 -16.81 22.32 0.72
N ASP A 311 -15.64 21.90 1.21
CA ASP A 311 -14.56 22.78 1.67
C ASP A 311 -13.61 23.23 0.54
N GLY A 312 -13.91 22.84 -0.72
CA GLY A 312 -13.15 23.21 -1.89
C GLY A 312 -12.00 22.25 -2.24
N LEU A 313 -11.82 21.15 -1.46
CA LEU A 313 -10.77 20.16 -1.77
C LEU A 313 -11.12 19.40 -3.06
N PRO A 314 -10.23 19.38 -4.07
CA PRO A 314 -10.41 18.53 -5.25
C PRO A 314 -10.35 17.05 -4.88
N LEU A 315 -11.35 16.29 -5.32
CA LEU A 315 -11.47 14.85 -5.17
C LEU A 315 -11.55 14.20 -6.54
N SER A 316 -11.15 12.94 -6.63
CA SER A 316 -11.24 12.18 -7.87
C SER A 316 -11.47 10.70 -7.60
N GLY A 317 -11.86 9.97 -8.64
CA GLY A 317 -11.98 8.52 -8.59
C GLY A 317 -12.04 7.92 -9.99
N TRP A 318 -12.07 6.61 -10.04
CA TRP A 318 -12.13 5.84 -11.28
C TRP A 318 -13.54 5.29 -11.50
N LEU A 319 -14.16 5.68 -12.61
CA LEU A 319 -15.53 5.34 -12.98
C LEU A 319 -15.54 4.22 -14.03
N TYR A 320 -16.09 3.09 -13.63
CA TYR A 320 -16.30 1.92 -14.50
C TYR A 320 -17.77 1.87 -14.90
N VAL A 321 -18.06 2.06 -16.19
CA VAL A 321 -19.43 2.04 -16.73
C VAL A 321 -19.62 0.79 -17.59
N PRO A 322 -20.65 -0.04 -17.33
CA PRO A 322 -20.94 -1.21 -18.17
C PRO A 322 -21.21 -0.81 -19.62
N LYS A 323 -20.82 -1.66 -20.55
CA LYS A 323 -21.04 -1.41 -21.98
C LYS A 323 -22.54 -1.24 -22.30
N GLY A 324 -22.85 -0.18 -23.03
CA GLY A 324 -24.21 0.12 -23.45
C GLY A 324 -25.08 0.85 -22.43
N VAL A 325 -24.61 1.01 -21.18
CA VAL A 325 -25.30 1.81 -20.16
C VAL A 325 -25.14 3.30 -20.49
N ARG A 326 -26.25 4.01 -20.48
CA ARG A 326 -26.33 5.46 -20.68
C ARG A 326 -27.27 6.05 -19.62
N GLY A 327 -26.78 7.02 -18.85
CA GLY A 327 -27.54 7.66 -17.77
C GLY A 327 -27.46 6.91 -16.43
N PRO A 328 -28.31 7.31 -15.44
CA PRO A 328 -28.23 6.78 -14.10
C PRO A 328 -28.39 5.27 -14.03
N ASN A 329 -27.55 4.61 -13.23
CA ASN A 329 -27.55 3.16 -13.09
C ASN A 329 -27.45 2.74 -11.62
N ARG A 330 -27.68 1.45 -11.35
CA ARG A 330 -27.30 0.80 -10.09
C ARG A 330 -25.78 0.95 -9.92
N THR A 331 -25.35 1.55 -8.81
CA THR A 331 -23.96 1.95 -8.65
C THR A 331 -23.37 1.38 -7.37
N VAL A 332 -22.15 0.85 -7.43
CA VAL A 332 -21.38 0.46 -6.25
C VAL A 332 -20.22 1.43 -6.07
N VAL A 333 -20.15 2.09 -4.91
CA VAL A 333 -18.99 2.89 -4.51
C VAL A 333 -18.02 1.96 -3.81
N SER A 334 -16.80 1.82 -4.35
CA SER A 334 -15.79 0.87 -3.88
C SER A 334 -14.60 1.61 -3.28
N PHE A 335 -14.44 1.52 -1.97
CA PHE A 335 -13.38 2.20 -1.21
C PHE A 335 -12.14 1.33 -1.10
N HIS A 336 -10.97 1.90 -1.39
CA HIS A 336 -9.67 1.23 -1.25
C HIS A 336 -9.25 1.05 0.21
N GLY A 337 -8.30 0.14 0.45
CA GLY A 337 -7.63 -0.04 1.73
C GLY A 337 -6.57 1.03 2.01
N GLY A 338 -6.04 1.05 3.24
CA GLY A 338 -4.98 2.00 3.58
C GLY A 338 -4.99 2.43 5.04
N PRO A 339 -5.33 3.71 5.37
CA PRO A 339 -5.94 4.81 4.58
C PRO A 339 -5.04 5.45 3.51
N GLU A 340 -3.71 5.47 3.69
CA GLU A 340 -2.74 6.05 2.74
C GLU A 340 -2.66 5.29 1.39
N GLY A 341 -3.58 4.35 1.10
CA GLY A 341 -3.71 3.71 -0.20
C GLY A 341 -4.15 4.67 -1.29
N GLN A 342 -4.20 4.20 -2.52
CA GLN A 342 -4.70 4.95 -3.67
C GLN A 342 -5.46 4.01 -4.59
N GLU A 343 -6.66 4.41 -4.98
CA GLU A 343 -7.31 3.74 -6.10
C GLU A 343 -6.63 4.14 -7.41
N ARG A 344 -6.20 3.14 -8.16
CA ARG A 344 -5.50 3.27 -9.44
C ARG A 344 -6.19 2.42 -10.49
N PRO A 345 -6.06 2.72 -11.79
CA PRO A 345 -6.70 1.93 -12.86
C PRO A 345 -6.00 0.58 -13.06
N SER A 346 -5.95 -0.24 -12.01
CA SER A 346 -5.38 -1.59 -11.99
C SER A 346 -6.45 -2.66 -12.24
N TRP A 347 -6.04 -3.91 -12.36
CA TRP A 347 -6.95 -5.04 -12.40
C TRP A 347 -7.63 -5.24 -11.04
N SER A 348 -8.95 -5.21 -11.04
CA SER A 348 -9.78 -5.55 -9.89
C SER A 348 -10.82 -6.60 -10.30
N PRO A 349 -10.71 -7.87 -9.86
CA PRO A 349 -11.68 -8.90 -10.15
C PRO A 349 -13.09 -8.52 -9.71
N VAL A 350 -13.22 -7.95 -8.49
CA VAL A 350 -14.51 -7.53 -7.94
C VAL A 350 -15.13 -6.42 -8.78
N ALA A 351 -14.38 -5.36 -9.13
CA ALA A 351 -14.92 -4.27 -9.95
C ALA A 351 -15.35 -4.77 -11.33
N GLN A 352 -14.55 -5.62 -11.98
CA GLN A 352 -14.90 -6.17 -13.29
C GLN A 352 -16.10 -7.14 -13.23
N SER A 353 -16.22 -7.94 -12.16
CA SER A 353 -17.38 -8.80 -11.94
C SER A 353 -18.68 -8.00 -11.74
N LEU A 354 -18.61 -6.93 -10.95
CA LEU A 354 -19.73 -6.01 -10.76
C LEU A 354 -20.14 -5.34 -12.08
N VAL A 355 -19.17 -4.88 -12.88
CA VAL A 355 -19.44 -4.30 -14.18
C VAL A 355 -20.06 -5.33 -15.15
N ALA A 356 -19.56 -6.56 -15.15
CA ALA A 356 -20.13 -7.64 -15.95
C ALA A 356 -21.56 -8.00 -15.52
N ALA A 357 -21.90 -7.84 -14.24
CA ALA A 357 -23.25 -7.95 -13.69
C ALA A 357 -24.15 -6.72 -13.97
N GLY A 358 -23.63 -5.71 -14.67
CA GLY A 358 -24.39 -4.53 -15.09
C GLY A 358 -24.39 -3.37 -14.11
N PHE A 359 -23.55 -3.39 -13.08
CA PHE A 359 -23.39 -2.27 -12.14
C PHE A 359 -22.38 -1.24 -12.67
N THR A 360 -22.65 0.02 -12.47
CA THR A 360 -21.61 1.05 -12.49
C THR A 360 -20.80 0.93 -11.21
N VAL A 361 -19.47 1.01 -11.32
CA VAL A 361 -18.59 1.03 -10.14
C VAL A 361 -17.84 2.35 -10.13
N PHE A 362 -17.84 3.02 -8.99
CA PHE A 362 -17.03 4.20 -8.76
C PHE A 362 -16.06 3.94 -7.60
N ALA A 363 -14.78 4.10 -7.87
CA ALA A 363 -13.70 3.87 -6.92
C ALA A 363 -13.03 5.22 -6.59
N PRO A 364 -13.47 5.92 -5.49
CA PRO A 364 -12.98 7.24 -5.12
C PRO A 364 -11.63 7.18 -4.42
N ASN A 365 -10.85 8.26 -4.56
CA ASN A 365 -9.77 8.63 -3.67
C ASN A 365 -10.28 9.74 -2.73
N VAL A 366 -10.72 9.36 -1.54
CA VAL A 366 -11.09 10.31 -0.48
C VAL A 366 -9.83 10.95 0.10
N ARG A 367 -9.96 12.09 0.82
CA ARG A 367 -8.79 12.62 1.55
C ARG A 367 -8.19 11.56 2.47
N GLY A 368 -6.87 11.59 2.67
CA GLY A 368 -6.11 10.50 3.27
C GLY A 368 -5.45 9.58 2.25
N SER A 369 -5.94 9.53 0.99
CA SER A 369 -5.34 8.73 -0.06
C SER A 369 -3.95 9.23 -0.44
N GLY A 370 -3.04 8.29 -0.76
CA GLY A 370 -1.70 8.59 -1.27
C GLY A 370 -1.70 9.04 -2.73
N GLY A 371 -0.54 9.53 -3.21
CA GLY A 371 -0.35 9.90 -4.61
C GLY A 371 -0.87 11.29 -5.00
N PHE A 372 -1.27 12.10 -4.01
CA PHE A 372 -1.78 13.47 -4.19
C PHE A 372 -1.00 14.50 -3.35
N GLY A 373 0.19 14.14 -2.88
CA GLY A 373 1.00 14.93 -1.98
C GLY A 373 0.64 14.73 -0.50
N ARG A 374 1.57 15.13 0.37
CA ARG A 374 1.48 14.87 1.81
C ARG A 374 0.29 15.58 2.48
N ALA A 375 -0.02 16.82 2.07
CA ALA A 375 -1.15 17.56 2.65
C ALA A 375 -2.48 16.82 2.43
N PHE A 376 -2.66 16.20 1.26
CA PHE A 376 -3.84 15.39 0.98
C PHE A 376 -3.83 14.09 1.78
N THR A 377 -2.67 13.41 1.86
CA THR A 377 -2.51 12.13 2.58
C THR A 377 -2.75 12.30 4.09
N CYS A 378 -2.32 13.42 4.71
CA CYS A 378 -2.54 13.68 6.13
C CYS A 378 -3.81 14.49 6.42
N ALA A 379 -4.67 14.74 5.43
CA ALA A 379 -5.84 15.62 5.59
C ALA A 379 -6.96 15.02 6.44
N ASP A 380 -6.86 13.75 6.79
CA ASP A 380 -7.84 13.04 7.61
C ASP A 380 -7.24 12.43 8.89
N ASP A 381 -6.03 12.84 9.29
CA ASP A 381 -5.38 12.33 10.51
C ASP A 381 -6.17 12.64 11.78
N GLY A 382 -6.32 11.64 12.64
CA GLY A 382 -6.95 11.77 13.95
C GLY A 382 -8.38 12.33 13.89
N PRO A 383 -8.67 13.47 14.57
CA PRO A 383 -10.00 14.09 14.56
C PRO A 383 -10.49 14.52 13.18
N ALA A 384 -9.56 14.79 12.24
CA ALA A 384 -9.90 15.16 10.87
C ALA A 384 -10.47 13.99 10.05
N ARG A 385 -10.46 12.75 10.58
CA ARG A 385 -11.09 11.56 9.98
C ARG A 385 -12.56 11.79 9.63
N GLU A 386 -13.25 12.61 10.38
CA GLU A 386 -14.63 13.04 10.08
C GLU A 386 -14.77 13.71 8.71
N LEU A 387 -13.70 14.34 8.20
CA LEU A 387 -13.72 14.96 6.88
C LEU A 387 -13.66 13.90 5.77
N SER A 388 -12.91 12.79 5.95
CA SER A 388 -12.95 11.68 4.99
C SER A 388 -14.32 10.98 4.97
N PHE A 389 -15.00 10.91 6.10
CA PHE A 389 -16.38 10.45 6.13
C PHE A 389 -17.31 11.39 5.34
N ALA A 390 -17.15 12.71 5.49
CA ALA A 390 -17.89 13.67 4.69
C ALA A 390 -17.64 13.53 3.20
N ASP A 391 -16.42 13.14 2.79
CA ASP A 391 -16.09 12.85 1.38
C ASP A 391 -16.88 11.66 0.84
N VAL A 392 -17.18 10.64 1.66
CA VAL A 392 -18.06 9.52 1.28
C VAL A 392 -19.43 10.02 0.85
N ARG A 393 -20.04 10.89 1.67
CA ARG A 393 -21.34 11.51 1.35
C ARG A 393 -21.24 12.39 0.10
N THR A 394 -20.18 13.18 -0.01
CA THR A 394 -19.92 14.04 -1.17
C THR A 394 -19.79 13.23 -2.46
N THR A 395 -19.12 12.09 -2.39
CA THR A 395 -18.99 11.15 -3.51
C THR A 395 -20.37 10.72 -4.02
N VAL A 396 -21.26 10.30 -3.12
CA VAL A 396 -22.62 9.89 -3.51
C VAL A 396 -23.39 11.05 -4.14
N ALA A 397 -23.33 12.25 -3.54
CA ALA A 397 -23.99 13.44 -4.09
C ALA A 397 -23.47 13.77 -5.50
N ALA A 398 -22.15 13.78 -5.70
CA ALA A 398 -21.53 14.04 -6.99
C ALA A 398 -21.97 13.04 -8.08
N LEU A 399 -22.08 11.74 -7.75
CA LEU A 399 -22.53 10.70 -8.67
C LEU A 399 -24.02 10.86 -9.04
N VAL A 400 -24.86 11.24 -8.09
CA VAL A 400 -26.28 11.49 -8.33
C VAL A 400 -26.47 12.75 -9.17
N ASP A 401 -25.84 13.86 -8.78
CA ASP A 401 -25.95 15.15 -9.46
C ASP A 401 -25.41 15.09 -10.90
N SER A 402 -24.40 14.28 -11.15
CA SER A 402 -23.85 14.03 -12.50
C SER A 402 -24.70 13.04 -13.32
N GLY A 403 -25.79 12.50 -12.78
CA GLY A 403 -26.64 11.53 -13.48
C GLY A 403 -25.96 10.19 -13.72
N ILE A 404 -24.98 9.81 -12.89
CA ILE A 404 -24.27 8.52 -12.95
C ILE A 404 -25.01 7.47 -12.12
N ALA A 405 -25.34 7.79 -10.88
CA ALA A 405 -25.97 6.88 -9.94
C ALA A 405 -27.48 7.15 -9.81
N THR A 406 -28.26 6.07 -9.69
CA THR A 406 -29.70 6.15 -9.37
C THR A 406 -29.87 6.26 -7.85
N PRO A 407 -30.52 7.35 -7.34
CA PRO A 407 -30.83 7.47 -5.92
C PRO A 407 -31.55 6.23 -5.37
N GLY A 408 -31.17 5.76 -4.18
CA GLY A 408 -31.74 4.58 -3.54
C GLY A 408 -31.29 3.23 -4.15
N ARG A 409 -30.40 3.25 -5.16
CA ARG A 409 -29.79 2.06 -5.78
C ARG A 409 -28.26 2.18 -5.79
N ILE A 410 -27.70 2.58 -4.64
CA ILE A 410 -26.27 2.75 -4.44
C ILE A 410 -25.82 1.79 -3.35
N GLY A 411 -24.80 0.99 -3.65
CA GLY A 411 -24.13 0.10 -2.70
C GLY A 411 -22.79 0.66 -2.26
N ALA A 412 -22.33 0.26 -1.08
CA ALA A 412 -21.00 0.53 -0.56
C ALA A 412 -20.19 -0.77 -0.50
N HIS A 413 -18.96 -0.75 -0.99
CA HIS A 413 -18.01 -1.86 -0.93
C HIS A 413 -16.64 -1.35 -0.51
N GLY A 414 -15.87 -2.17 0.20
CA GLY A 414 -14.49 -1.83 0.46
C GLY A 414 -13.72 -2.92 1.20
N TRP A 415 -12.40 -2.82 1.13
CA TRP A 415 -11.46 -3.73 1.77
C TRP A 415 -10.61 -2.99 2.80
N SER A 416 -10.39 -3.62 3.99
CA SER A 416 -9.55 -3.04 5.05
C SER A 416 -10.10 -1.67 5.51
N TYR A 417 -9.34 -0.59 5.38
CA TYR A 417 -9.84 0.77 5.60
C TYR A 417 -11.10 1.07 4.76
N GLY A 418 -11.17 0.58 3.51
CA GLY A 418 -12.39 0.71 2.70
C GLY A 418 -13.59 -0.05 3.28
N GLY A 419 -13.35 -1.21 3.92
CA GLY A 419 -14.36 -1.95 4.67
C GLY A 419 -14.86 -1.18 5.90
N TYR A 420 -13.95 -0.50 6.60
CA TYR A 420 -14.29 0.43 7.68
C TYR A 420 -15.15 1.60 7.15
N LEU A 421 -14.73 2.26 6.05
CA LEU A 421 -15.54 3.31 5.42
C LEU A 421 -16.91 2.82 4.95
N THR A 422 -17.02 1.56 4.53
CA THR A 422 -18.29 0.92 4.18
C THR A 422 -19.21 0.86 5.40
N LEU A 423 -18.72 0.39 6.55
CA LEU A 423 -19.51 0.37 7.79
C LEU A 423 -19.87 1.79 8.27
N VAL A 424 -18.93 2.73 8.20
CA VAL A 424 -19.22 4.15 8.48
C VAL A 424 -20.32 4.69 7.57
N ALA A 425 -20.26 4.40 6.26
CA ALA A 425 -21.25 4.84 5.28
C ALA A 425 -22.65 4.34 5.64
N LEU A 426 -22.79 3.05 5.96
CA LEU A 426 -24.06 2.41 6.29
C LEU A 426 -24.64 2.86 7.63
N THR A 427 -23.79 3.19 8.60
CA THR A 427 -24.23 3.63 9.94
C THR A 427 -24.54 5.11 9.99
N ARG A 428 -23.73 5.95 9.32
CA ARG A 428 -23.88 7.41 9.36
C ARG A 428 -24.93 7.93 8.40
N TRP A 429 -25.10 7.28 7.24
CA TRP A 429 -26.06 7.68 6.21
C TRP A 429 -26.86 6.48 5.69
N PRO A 430 -27.68 5.84 6.55
CA PRO A 430 -28.42 4.63 6.19
C PRO A 430 -29.33 4.81 4.97
N ASP A 431 -29.82 6.03 4.71
CA ASP A 431 -30.70 6.33 3.58
C ASP A 431 -29.98 6.50 2.24
N LEU A 432 -28.63 6.62 2.25
CA LEU A 432 -27.85 6.80 1.01
C LEU A 432 -27.47 5.49 0.34
N PHE A 433 -27.34 4.43 1.12
CA PHE A 433 -26.86 3.14 0.64
C PHE A 433 -27.89 2.05 0.86
N ALA A 434 -28.25 1.35 -0.21
CA ALA A 434 -29.25 0.28 -0.17
C ALA A 434 -28.65 -1.08 0.28
N ALA A 435 -27.35 -1.27 0.18
CA ALA A 435 -26.63 -2.46 0.64
C ALA A 435 -25.14 -2.17 0.84
N GLY A 436 -24.47 -3.01 1.62
CA GLY A 436 -23.01 -2.96 1.78
C GLY A 436 -22.32 -4.30 1.74
N VAL A 437 -21.05 -4.27 1.35
CA VAL A 437 -20.12 -5.40 1.46
C VAL A 437 -18.81 -4.89 2.04
N THR A 438 -18.41 -5.41 3.19
CA THR A 438 -17.13 -5.10 3.83
C THR A 438 -16.24 -6.33 3.82
N LEU A 439 -15.01 -6.19 3.35
CA LEU A 439 -13.97 -7.22 3.40
C LEU A 439 -12.89 -6.77 4.38
N ALA A 440 -12.66 -7.55 5.43
CA ALA A 440 -11.66 -7.31 6.46
C ALA A 440 -11.70 -5.87 7.03
N GLY A 441 -12.92 -5.33 7.24
CA GLY A 441 -13.14 -3.98 7.75
C GLY A 441 -13.11 -3.91 9.27
N MET A 442 -12.62 -2.78 9.80
CA MET A 442 -12.66 -2.47 11.23
C MET A 442 -14.06 -2.04 11.62
N SER A 443 -14.62 -2.60 12.68
CA SER A 443 -15.91 -2.21 13.24
C SER A 443 -15.79 -1.31 14.47
N ASP A 444 -14.76 -1.56 15.29
CA ASP A 444 -14.46 -0.79 16.50
C ASP A 444 -12.95 -0.56 16.60
N LEU A 445 -12.52 0.69 16.48
CA LEU A 445 -11.10 1.05 16.55
C LEU A 445 -10.45 0.68 17.88
N ARG A 446 -11.21 0.58 18.97
CA ARG A 446 -10.69 0.19 20.28
C ARG A 446 -10.32 -1.29 20.32
N THR A 447 -11.16 -2.17 19.74
CA THR A 447 -10.86 -3.61 19.61
C THR A 447 -9.83 -3.87 18.53
N PHE A 448 -9.83 -3.10 17.45
CA PHE A 448 -8.77 -3.12 16.45
C PHE A 448 -7.40 -2.88 17.08
N PHE A 449 -7.21 -1.78 17.83
CA PHE A 449 -5.93 -1.48 18.49
C PHE A 449 -5.53 -2.55 19.53
N ALA A 450 -6.50 -3.18 20.18
CA ALA A 450 -6.23 -4.22 21.15
C ALA A 450 -5.86 -5.58 20.52
N GLY A 451 -6.26 -5.82 19.28
CA GLY A 451 -6.12 -7.13 18.63
C GLY A 451 -5.20 -7.18 17.44
N THR A 452 -4.79 -6.02 16.86
CA THR A 452 -3.82 -5.97 15.76
C THR A 452 -2.38 -6.18 16.26
N GLU A 453 -1.45 -6.41 15.34
CA GLU A 453 -0.02 -6.52 15.67
C GLU A 453 0.49 -5.24 16.36
N PRO A 454 1.34 -5.33 17.40
CA PRO A 454 1.79 -4.17 18.18
C PRO A 454 2.45 -3.07 17.33
N TRP A 455 3.22 -3.46 16.32
CA TRP A 455 3.85 -2.52 15.40
C TRP A 455 2.83 -1.83 14.48
N MET A 456 1.75 -2.55 14.08
CA MET A 456 0.66 -1.99 13.29
C MET A 456 -0.16 -1.00 14.11
N ALA A 457 -0.45 -1.33 15.38
CA ALA A 457 -1.07 -0.41 16.31
C ALA A 457 -0.28 0.90 16.42
N ALA A 458 1.04 0.81 16.68
CA ALA A 458 1.91 1.99 16.78
C ALA A 458 1.97 2.80 15.47
N ALA A 459 1.97 2.15 14.31
CA ALA A 459 1.95 2.82 13.01
C ALA A 459 0.63 3.53 12.71
N SER A 460 -0.47 3.14 13.37
CA SER A 460 -1.83 3.63 13.11
C SER A 460 -2.28 4.77 14.04
N VAL A 461 -1.46 5.12 15.04
CA VAL A 461 -1.80 6.15 16.04
C VAL A 461 -2.05 7.52 15.40
N THR A 462 -1.25 7.91 14.41
CA THR A 462 -1.43 9.19 13.72
C THR A 462 -2.72 9.25 12.92
N GLU A 463 -3.14 8.11 12.39
CA GLU A 463 -4.33 7.97 11.55
C GLU A 463 -5.64 8.09 12.36
N TYR A 464 -5.68 7.43 13.52
CA TYR A 464 -6.95 7.27 14.25
C TYR A 464 -6.94 7.92 15.64
N GLY A 465 -5.76 8.16 16.22
CA GLY A 465 -5.58 8.59 17.60
C GLY A 465 -4.91 7.55 18.49
N ASP A 466 -4.44 7.98 19.65
CA ASP A 466 -3.78 7.11 20.64
C ASP A 466 -4.83 6.27 21.41
N PRO A 467 -4.67 4.93 21.50
CA PRO A 467 -5.68 4.06 22.12
C PRO A 467 -5.89 4.30 23.62
N VAL A 468 -4.98 4.99 24.28
CA VAL A 468 -5.08 5.34 25.70
C VAL A 468 -5.53 6.80 25.88
N ALA A 469 -4.89 7.74 25.20
CA ALA A 469 -5.15 9.18 25.35
C ALA A 469 -6.43 9.61 24.62
N ASP A 470 -6.75 9.02 23.46
CA ASP A 470 -7.83 9.44 22.57
C ASP A 470 -9.00 8.45 22.52
N ARG A 471 -9.26 7.77 23.64
CA ARG A 471 -10.26 6.70 23.71
C ARG A 471 -11.66 7.13 23.29
N ASP A 472 -12.07 8.34 23.64
CA ASP A 472 -13.37 8.89 23.26
C ASP A 472 -13.45 9.22 21.76
N LEU A 473 -12.34 9.69 21.18
CA LEU A 473 -12.23 9.87 19.73
C LEU A 473 -12.38 8.54 19.00
N LEU A 474 -11.66 7.50 19.43
CA LEU A 474 -11.77 6.17 18.84
C LEU A 474 -13.19 5.63 18.91
N ALA A 475 -13.89 5.84 20.02
CA ALA A 475 -15.31 5.46 20.15
C ALA A 475 -16.20 6.22 19.16
N THR A 476 -15.97 7.55 18.99
CA THR A 476 -16.73 8.39 18.06
C THR A 476 -16.49 7.98 16.59
N LEU A 477 -15.27 7.62 16.25
CA LEU A 477 -14.88 7.20 14.90
C LEU A 477 -15.30 5.75 14.59
N SER A 478 -15.68 4.94 15.59
CA SER A 478 -16.02 3.52 15.42
C SER A 478 -17.45 3.30 14.92
N PRO A 479 -17.66 2.59 13.80
CA PRO A 479 -19.01 2.23 13.31
C PRO A 479 -19.84 1.49 14.35
N MET A 480 -19.22 0.69 15.22
CA MET A 480 -19.88 -0.07 16.28
C MET A 480 -20.73 0.81 17.21
N THR A 481 -20.29 2.04 17.48
CA THR A 481 -21.05 3.01 18.31
C THR A 481 -22.41 3.36 17.71
N ASP A 482 -22.49 3.44 16.39
CA ASP A 482 -23.69 3.82 15.64
C ASP A 482 -24.34 2.63 14.91
N LEU A 483 -23.93 1.38 15.20
CA LEU A 483 -24.37 0.21 14.45
C LEU A 483 -25.89 -0.01 14.49
N HIS A 484 -26.54 0.43 15.57
CA HIS A 484 -28.01 0.41 15.73
C HIS A 484 -28.77 1.26 14.69
N ARG A 485 -28.08 2.16 13.99
CA ARG A 485 -28.67 3.00 12.92
C ARG A 485 -28.64 2.31 11.55
N LEU A 486 -27.86 1.24 11.41
CA LEU A 486 -27.73 0.50 10.18
C LEU A 486 -29.04 -0.23 9.84
N THR A 487 -29.63 0.08 8.71
CA THR A 487 -30.88 -0.52 8.21
C THR A 487 -30.69 -1.34 6.96
N SER A 488 -29.63 -1.07 6.20
CA SER A 488 -29.33 -1.73 4.94
C SER A 488 -28.67 -3.10 5.16
N PRO A 489 -28.95 -4.10 4.32
CA PRO A 489 -28.28 -5.40 4.39
C PRO A 489 -26.77 -5.27 4.17
N VAL A 490 -25.98 -6.01 4.97
CA VAL A 490 -24.51 -6.01 4.87
C VAL A 490 -23.95 -7.43 4.83
N LEU A 491 -23.05 -7.68 3.88
CA LEU A 491 -22.19 -8.86 3.84
C LEU A 491 -20.84 -8.50 4.44
N LEU A 492 -20.43 -9.23 5.48
CA LEU A 492 -19.11 -9.12 6.08
C LEU A 492 -18.28 -10.32 5.63
N ALA A 493 -17.17 -10.08 4.94
CA ALA A 493 -16.24 -11.12 4.49
C ALA A 493 -14.89 -10.93 5.17
N HIS A 494 -14.23 -12.03 5.61
CA HIS A 494 -12.96 -11.95 6.35
C HIS A 494 -12.16 -13.23 6.24
N GLY A 495 -10.83 -13.13 6.09
CA GLY A 495 -9.92 -14.24 6.26
C GLY A 495 -9.80 -14.64 7.73
N ASP A 496 -9.87 -15.93 8.05
CA ASP A 496 -9.87 -16.39 9.44
C ASP A 496 -8.48 -16.34 10.12
N ARG A 497 -7.42 -16.04 9.35
CA ARG A 497 -6.04 -15.86 9.81
C ARG A 497 -5.54 -14.42 9.72
N ASP A 498 -6.44 -13.47 9.56
CA ASP A 498 -6.07 -12.05 9.48
C ASP A 498 -5.53 -11.53 10.82
N THR A 499 -4.26 -11.15 10.86
CA THR A 499 -3.57 -10.56 12.01
C THR A 499 -3.41 -9.04 11.88
N ASN A 500 -3.70 -8.48 10.70
CA ASN A 500 -3.69 -7.04 10.46
C ASN A 500 -4.96 -6.37 10.98
N VAL A 501 -6.12 -6.83 10.47
CA VAL A 501 -7.43 -6.51 11.03
C VAL A 501 -7.99 -7.79 11.62
N PRO A 502 -8.07 -7.93 12.94
CA PRO A 502 -8.51 -9.19 13.56
C PRO A 502 -9.90 -9.61 13.05
N VAL A 503 -10.07 -10.90 12.72
CA VAL A 503 -11.35 -11.45 12.27
C VAL A 503 -12.49 -11.16 13.24
N ALA A 504 -12.17 -10.94 14.52
CA ALA A 504 -13.10 -10.52 15.57
C ALA A 504 -13.88 -9.25 15.20
N GLU A 505 -13.29 -8.35 14.39
CA GLU A 505 -13.96 -7.13 13.94
C GLU A 505 -15.22 -7.43 13.11
N SER A 506 -15.14 -8.37 12.16
CA SER A 506 -16.32 -8.79 11.39
C SER A 506 -17.29 -9.66 12.21
N VAL A 507 -16.77 -10.52 13.08
CA VAL A 507 -17.60 -11.40 13.92
C VAL A 507 -18.43 -10.59 14.91
N GLN A 508 -17.84 -9.63 15.63
CA GLN A 508 -18.56 -8.80 16.60
C GLN A 508 -19.61 -7.91 15.94
N ALA A 509 -19.28 -7.32 14.78
CA ALA A 509 -20.23 -6.51 14.00
C ALA A 509 -21.43 -7.35 13.54
N HIS A 510 -21.19 -8.56 13.02
CA HIS A 510 -22.25 -9.49 12.62
C HIS A 510 -23.15 -9.90 13.79
N GLN A 511 -22.56 -10.25 14.93
CA GLN A 511 -23.32 -10.63 16.14
C GLN A 511 -24.21 -9.49 16.63
N GLU A 512 -23.69 -8.27 16.66
CA GLU A 512 -24.47 -7.11 17.07
C GLU A 512 -25.61 -6.81 16.07
N LEU A 513 -25.34 -6.88 14.76
CA LEU A 513 -26.37 -6.71 13.74
C LEU A 513 -27.48 -7.76 13.85
N GLN A 514 -27.14 -9.01 14.13
CA GLN A 514 -28.13 -10.05 14.39
C GLN A 514 -28.97 -9.76 15.65
N ALA A 515 -28.34 -9.30 16.73
CA ALA A 515 -29.04 -8.91 17.95
C ALA A 515 -30.01 -7.75 17.73
N LEU A 516 -29.66 -6.82 16.82
CA LEU A 516 -30.50 -5.70 16.40
C LEU A 516 -31.58 -6.09 15.37
N GLY A 517 -31.55 -7.34 14.85
CA GLY A 517 -32.46 -7.80 13.81
C GLY A 517 -32.17 -7.21 12.43
N ALA A 518 -30.97 -6.62 12.22
CA ALA A 518 -30.55 -6.08 10.94
C ALA A 518 -30.09 -7.21 10.00
N PRO A 519 -30.40 -7.15 8.68
CA PRO A 519 -29.99 -8.18 7.74
C PRO A 519 -28.47 -8.19 7.56
N SER A 520 -27.82 -9.26 7.98
CA SER A 520 -26.36 -9.43 7.82
C SER A 520 -26.00 -10.88 7.52
N GLU A 521 -24.98 -11.07 6.68
CA GLU A 521 -24.32 -12.35 6.42
C GLU A 521 -22.83 -12.23 6.75
N LEU A 522 -22.25 -13.32 7.28
CA LEU A 522 -20.81 -13.42 7.56
C LEU A 522 -20.21 -14.51 6.67
N LEU A 523 -19.22 -14.14 5.86
CA LEU A 523 -18.42 -15.04 5.04
C LEU A 523 -17.00 -15.11 5.60
N LEU A 524 -16.65 -16.23 6.25
CA LEU A 524 -15.28 -16.50 6.65
C LEU A 524 -14.57 -17.30 5.56
N LEU A 525 -13.36 -16.89 5.22
CA LEU A 525 -12.51 -17.52 4.21
C LEU A 525 -11.41 -18.32 4.93
N PRO A 526 -11.55 -19.66 4.99
CA PRO A 526 -10.64 -20.49 5.78
C PRO A 526 -9.21 -20.47 5.25
N GLY A 527 -8.24 -20.23 6.14
CA GLY A 527 -6.82 -20.20 5.81
C GLY A 527 -6.35 -18.93 5.13
N GLU A 528 -7.24 -17.97 4.85
CA GLU A 528 -6.87 -16.67 4.29
C GLU A 528 -6.53 -15.68 5.40
N GLY A 529 -5.56 -14.79 5.10
CA GLY A 529 -5.20 -13.67 5.97
C GLY A 529 -5.87 -12.36 5.54
N HIS A 530 -5.12 -11.25 5.70
CA HIS A 530 -5.61 -9.93 5.32
C HIS A 530 -5.80 -9.78 3.81
N THR A 531 -4.93 -10.40 3.03
CA THR A 531 -5.04 -10.52 1.57
C THR A 531 -5.60 -11.89 1.24
N VAL A 532 -6.65 -11.94 0.41
CA VAL A 532 -7.17 -13.20 -0.13
C VAL A 532 -6.28 -13.62 -1.28
N VAL A 533 -5.50 -14.69 -1.09
CA VAL A 533 -4.53 -15.18 -2.09
C VAL A 533 -5.02 -16.44 -2.82
N GLY A 534 -5.90 -17.21 -2.20
CA GLY A 534 -6.48 -18.43 -2.76
C GLY A 534 -7.38 -18.10 -3.96
N ARG A 535 -7.08 -18.70 -5.12
CA ARG A 535 -7.84 -18.45 -6.35
C ARG A 535 -9.34 -18.78 -6.19
N ASP A 536 -9.65 -19.90 -5.54
CA ASP A 536 -11.04 -20.34 -5.38
C ASP A 536 -11.80 -19.40 -4.45
N HIS A 537 -11.15 -18.90 -3.38
CA HIS A 537 -11.72 -17.90 -2.48
C HIS A 537 -11.91 -16.54 -3.18
N LEU A 538 -10.99 -16.13 -4.07
CA LEU A 538 -11.16 -14.91 -4.86
C LEU A 538 -12.37 -15.02 -5.82
N VAL A 539 -12.58 -16.18 -6.42
CA VAL A 539 -13.75 -16.45 -7.28
C VAL A 539 -15.02 -16.40 -6.43
N GLU A 540 -15.07 -17.17 -5.33
CA GLU A 540 -16.21 -17.19 -4.41
C GLU A 540 -16.56 -15.80 -3.92
N LEU A 541 -15.58 -15.03 -3.45
CA LEU A 541 -15.76 -13.66 -2.98
C LEU A 541 -16.36 -12.78 -4.08
N SER A 542 -15.80 -12.82 -5.30
CA SER A 542 -16.28 -11.99 -6.41
C SER A 542 -17.73 -12.32 -6.80
N GLU A 543 -18.09 -13.61 -6.83
CA GLU A 543 -19.44 -14.08 -7.10
C GLU A 543 -20.41 -13.68 -5.99
N ARG A 544 -20.02 -13.84 -4.72
CA ARG A 544 -20.84 -13.47 -3.56
C ARG A 544 -21.09 -11.96 -3.51
N VAL A 545 -20.08 -11.14 -3.77
CA VAL A 545 -20.22 -9.67 -3.84
C VAL A 545 -21.19 -9.26 -4.94
N ALA A 546 -21.05 -9.81 -6.16
CA ALA A 546 -21.94 -9.51 -7.28
C ALA A 546 -23.38 -9.96 -6.99
N ALA A 547 -23.58 -11.18 -6.48
CA ALA A 547 -24.90 -11.72 -6.12
C ALA A 547 -25.56 -10.91 -4.99
N TRP A 548 -24.76 -10.45 -4.01
CA TRP A 548 -25.26 -9.59 -2.91
C TRP A 548 -25.86 -8.30 -3.44
N PHE A 549 -25.12 -7.58 -4.28
CA PHE A 549 -25.63 -6.34 -4.85
C PHE A 549 -26.77 -6.57 -5.85
N ASP A 550 -26.78 -7.68 -6.61
CA ASP A 550 -27.88 -7.99 -7.51
C ASP A 550 -29.19 -8.26 -6.76
N ARG A 551 -29.11 -8.82 -5.55
CA ARG A 551 -30.26 -9.06 -4.67
C ARG A 551 -30.84 -7.78 -4.08
N TRP A 552 -30.00 -6.80 -3.75
CA TRP A 552 -30.38 -5.68 -2.92
C TRP A 552 -30.38 -4.31 -3.62
N LEU A 553 -29.77 -4.18 -4.80
CA LEU A 553 -29.77 -3.00 -5.65
C LEU A 553 -30.64 -3.21 -6.90
#